data_b72bd76abe5c7a6092e7470b4bac788f
#
_entry.id   b72bd76abe5c7a6092e7470b4bac788f
#
_cell.length_a   1.000
_cell.length_b   1.000
_cell.length_c   1.000
_cell.angle_alpha   90.00
_cell.angle_beta   90.00
_cell.angle_gamma   90.00
#
_symmetry.space_group_name_H-M   'P 1'
#
loop_
_entity.id
_entity.type
_entity.pdbx_description
1 polymer ?
#
loop_
_entity_poly.entity_id
_entity_poly.type
_entity_poly.pdbx_seq_one_letter_code
_entity_poly.pdbx_strand_id
1 'polypeptide(L)'
;MTLIKPKMADVSRAIAKAKGIYAEANDLQMHFSRKQNDLKKCISNVKEETIREAFENTTIENFANAYPGIKLSTLQRNGITNVRQLQKRISTARGIDGIGERTESVIHHSLSNYKNELAKSLSIRFDVERKDPSHTKLLQSVYPIDKEKGISEEAFSISQYFNGYIDDKIRVVNPKWSWPLEWFFKSADKKAVFAINLELIQSFNQKYEEQTKQLRKELSEIQSFSEEEI
;
A
#
# COMPACT_ATOMS: atom_id res chain seq x y z
N MET A 1 -47.32 19.95 -14.38
CA MET A 1 -46.79 18.61 -14.07
C MET A 1 -46.82 18.42 -12.56
N THR A 2 -47.65 17.53 -12.05
CA THR A 2 -47.79 17.31 -10.59
C THR A 2 -46.63 16.38 -10.18
N LEU A 3 -45.61 16.92 -9.51
CA LEU A 3 -44.52 16.12 -8.97
C LEU A 3 -45.05 15.19 -7.87
N ILE A 4 -45.05 13.90 -8.14
CA ILE A 4 -45.47 12.87 -7.19
C ILE A 4 -44.48 12.89 -6.00
N LYS A 5 -45.03 12.93 -4.77
CA LYS A 5 -44.23 12.85 -3.54
C LYS A 5 -43.54 11.48 -3.47
N PRO A 6 -42.19 11.42 -3.47
CA PRO A 6 -41.50 10.14 -3.29
C PRO A 6 -41.69 9.60 -1.89
N LYS A 7 -41.80 8.28 -1.73
CA LYS A 7 -41.86 7.64 -0.42
C LYS A 7 -40.51 7.81 0.28
N MET A 8 -40.53 8.21 1.55
CA MET A 8 -39.34 8.41 2.37
C MET A 8 -38.44 7.15 2.41
N ALA A 9 -39.05 5.99 2.48
CA ALA A 9 -38.33 4.71 2.45
C ALA A 9 -37.51 4.50 1.17
N ASP A 10 -38.04 4.91 0.01
CA ASP A 10 -37.35 4.76 -1.29
C ASP A 10 -36.17 5.74 -1.40
N VAL A 11 -36.33 6.96 -0.89
CA VAL A 11 -35.25 7.95 -0.80
C VAL A 11 -34.12 7.45 0.09
N SER A 12 -34.47 6.98 1.30
CA SER A 12 -33.50 6.44 2.25
C SER A 12 -32.76 5.21 1.68
N ARG A 13 -33.50 4.34 0.97
CA ARG A 13 -32.91 3.17 0.31
C ARG A 13 -31.94 3.57 -0.80
N ALA A 14 -32.30 4.56 -1.64
CA ALA A 14 -31.43 5.05 -2.70
C ALA A 14 -30.12 5.64 -2.13
N ILE A 15 -30.21 6.43 -1.06
CA ILE A 15 -29.05 7.01 -0.37
C ILE A 15 -28.18 5.91 0.25
N ALA A 16 -28.79 4.95 0.96
CA ALA A 16 -28.05 3.85 1.60
C ALA A 16 -27.31 3.02 0.56
N LYS A 17 -27.94 2.74 -0.59
CA LYS A 17 -27.35 2.02 -1.70
C LYS A 17 -26.14 2.77 -2.30
N ALA A 18 -26.28 4.07 -2.57
CA ALA A 18 -25.19 4.89 -3.08
C ALA A 18 -23.97 4.92 -2.14
N LYS A 19 -24.23 5.05 -0.83
CA LYS A 19 -23.19 4.98 0.19
C LYS A 19 -22.56 3.59 0.29
N GLY A 20 -23.32 2.52 0.09
CA GLY A 20 -22.83 1.16 0.04
C GLY A 20 -21.87 0.93 -1.14
N ILE A 21 -22.23 1.39 -2.34
CA ILE A 21 -21.39 1.34 -3.54
C ILE A 21 -20.07 2.10 -3.30
N TYR A 22 -20.14 3.29 -2.73
CA TYR A 22 -18.95 4.08 -2.38
C TYR A 22 -18.06 3.37 -1.36
N ALA A 23 -18.65 2.81 -0.30
CA ALA A 23 -17.90 2.08 0.72
C ALA A 23 -17.18 0.87 0.14
N GLU A 24 -17.84 0.12 -0.75
CA GLU A 24 -17.26 -1.04 -1.42
C GLU A 24 -16.13 -0.64 -2.39
N ALA A 25 -16.32 0.41 -3.20
CA ALA A 25 -15.27 0.95 -4.05
C ALA A 25 -14.06 1.42 -3.24
N ASN A 26 -14.28 2.09 -2.12
CA ASN A 26 -13.21 2.53 -1.22
C ASN A 26 -12.46 1.34 -0.57
N ASP A 27 -13.18 0.27 -0.20
CA ASP A 27 -12.56 -0.95 0.35
C ASP A 27 -11.64 -1.63 -0.69
N LEU A 28 -12.06 -1.72 -1.96
CA LEU A 28 -11.24 -2.23 -3.06
C LEU A 28 -9.94 -1.44 -3.23
N GLN A 29 -9.99 -0.11 -3.17
CA GLN A 29 -8.81 0.75 -3.19
C GLN A 29 -7.88 0.51 -2.00
N MET A 30 -8.45 0.45 -0.80
CA MET A 30 -7.68 0.22 0.43
C MET A 30 -7.00 -1.16 0.42
N HIS A 31 -7.67 -2.18 -0.14
CA HIS A 31 -7.08 -3.50 -0.32
C HIS A 31 -5.81 -3.43 -1.18
N PHE A 32 -5.87 -2.81 -2.34
CA PHE A 32 -4.72 -2.65 -3.22
C PHE A 32 -3.58 -1.85 -2.56
N SER A 33 -3.92 -0.76 -1.86
CA SER A 33 -2.93 0.05 -1.13
C SER A 33 -2.21 -0.75 -0.04
N ARG A 34 -2.92 -1.63 0.67
CA ARG A 34 -2.32 -2.55 1.65
C ARG A 34 -1.35 -3.52 0.98
N LYS A 35 -1.77 -4.17 -0.12
CA LYS A 35 -0.89 -5.06 -0.89
C LYS A 35 0.35 -4.37 -1.42
N GLN A 36 0.24 -3.16 -1.95
CA GLN A 36 1.42 -2.38 -2.36
C GLN A 36 2.40 -2.14 -1.20
N ASN A 37 1.87 -1.84 -0.01
CA ASN A 37 2.72 -1.64 1.16
C ASN A 37 3.39 -2.94 1.61
N ASP A 38 2.68 -4.06 1.55
CA ASP A 38 3.24 -5.37 1.88
C ASP A 38 4.30 -5.79 0.86
N LEU A 39 4.10 -5.54 -0.43
CA LEU A 39 5.13 -5.73 -1.45
C LEU A 39 6.38 -4.88 -1.16
N LYS A 40 6.23 -3.60 -0.83
CA LYS A 40 7.37 -2.75 -0.46
C LYS A 40 8.14 -3.30 0.73
N LYS A 41 7.44 -3.83 1.75
CA LYS A 41 8.08 -4.49 2.90
C LYS A 41 8.82 -5.77 2.49
N CYS A 42 8.20 -6.61 1.64
CA CYS A 42 8.86 -7.82 1.13
C CYS A 42 10.14 -7.46 0.35
N ILE A 43 10.10 -6.47 -0.55
CA ILE A 43 11.27 -5.98 -1.27
C ILE A 43 12.35 -5.48 -0.30
N SER A 44 11.97 -4.72 0.73
CA SER A 44 12.91 -4.22 1.75
C SER A 44 13.58 -5.37 2.49
N ASN A 45 12.82 -6.37 2.90
CA ASN A 45 13.33 -7.54 3.63
C ASN A 45 14.32 -8.33 2.77
N VAL A 46 13.99 -8.62 1.49
CA VAL A 46 14.90 -9.31 0.57
C VAL A 46 16.19 -8.51 0.37
N LYS A 47 16.08 -7.18 0.19
CA LYS A 47 17.27 -6.32 0.07
C LYS A 47 18.13 -6.34 1.33
N GLU A 48 17.54 -6.27 2.51
CA GLU A 48 18.28 -6.33 3.78
C GLU A 48 18.97 -7.68 3.98
N GLU A 49 18.33 -8.78 3.57
CA GLU A 49 18.91 -10.11 3.62
C GLU A 49 20.10 -10.24 2.68
N THR A 50 19.96 -9.78 1.44
CA THR A 50 21.06 -9.77 0.46
C THR A 50 22.24 -8.88 0.93
N ILE A 51 21.97 -7.73 1.55
CA ILE A 51 23.02 -6.88 2.14
C ILE A 51 23.70 -7.62 3.29
N ARG A 52 22.96 -8.34 4.12
CA ARG A 52 23.50 -9.12 5.23
C ARG A 52 24.44 -10.21 4.71
N GLU A 53 24.02 -10.96 3.70
CA GLU A 53 24.86 -11.96 3.05
C GLU A 53 26.13 -11.34 2.42
N ALA A 54 26.00 -10.21 1.74
CA ALA A 54 27.16 -9.50 1.20
C ALA A 54 28.13 -9.07 2.32
N PHE A 55 27.64 -8.62 3.46
CA PHE A 55 28.46 -8.27 4.61
C PHE A 55 29.17 -9.51 5.24
N GLU A 56 28.52 -10.67 5.23
CA GLU A 56 29.11 -11.92 5.70
C GLU A 56 30.20 -12.42 4.77
N ASN A 57 30.02 -12.26 3.46
CA ASN A 57 30.93 -12.71 2.42
C ASN A 57 32.08 -11.72 2.15
N THR A 58 31.97 -10.47 2.56
CA THR A 58 33.05 -9.48 2.36
C THR A 58 34.07 -9.57 3.49
N THR A 59 35.30 -9.94 3.14
CA THR A 59 36.39 -9.98 4.11
C THR A 59 36.76 -8.59 4.62
N ILE A 60 37.30 -8.53 5.84
CA ILE A 60 37.69 -7.27 6.45
C ILE A 60 38.84 -6.58 5.72
N GLU A 61 39.71 -7.36 5.06
CA GLU A 61 40.82 -6.87 4.22
C GLU A 61 40.25 -6.11 3.02
N ASN A 62 39.31 -6.72 2.28
CA ASN A 62 38.70 -6.09 1.12
C ASN A 62 37.97 -4.80 1.49
N PHE A 63 37.25 -4.81 2.62
CA PHE A 63 36.61 -3.64 3.13
C PHE A 63 37.56 -2.53 3.53
N ALA A 64 38.63 -2.85 4.29
CA ALA A 64 39.63 -1.88 4.70
C ALA A 64 40.42 -1.29 3.51
N ASN A 65 40.64 -2.07 2.47
CA ASN A 65 41.30 -1.60 1.23
C ASN A 65 40.39 -0.61 0.46
N ALA A 66 39.08 -0.85 0.47
CA ALA A 66 38.13 0.04 -0.20
C ALA A 66 37.87 1.34 0.57
N TYR A 67 38.02 1.33 1.91
CA TYR A 67 37.72 2.49 2.78
C TYR A 67 38.97 2.88 3.61
N PRO A 68 39.77 3.86 3.13
CA PRO A 68 40.97 4.29 3.82
C PRO A 68 40.72 4.83 5.24
N GLY A 69 41.68 4.64 6.14
CA GLY A 69 41.60 5.10 7.53
C GLY A 69 41.14 4.02 8.52
N ILE A 70 40.80 2.84 8.03
CA ILE A 70 40.46 1.68 8.85
C ILE A 70 41.75 0.91 9.22
N LYS A 71 41.97 0.74 10.54
CA LYS A 71 43.13 0.02 11.08
C LYS A 71 42.92 -1.49 11.00
N LEU A 72 43.25 -2.10 9.84
CA LEU A 72 43.08 -3.53 9.58
C LEU A 72 43.68 -4.43 10.67
N SER A 73 44.93 -4.18 11.05
CA SER A 73 45.66 -4.99 12.06
C SER A 73 44.97 -4.97 13.43
N THR A 74 44.34 -3.86 13.79
CA THR A 74 43.56 -3.75 15.03
C THR A 74 42.26 -4.55 14.96
N LEU A 75 41.55 -4.53 13.82
CA LEU A 75 40.35 -5.33 13.62
C LEU A 75 40.66 -6.84 13.66
N GLN A 76 41.69 -7.26 12.97
CA GLN A 76 42.16 -8.68 12.94
C GLN A 76 42.57 -9.17 14.35
N ARG A 77 43.26 -8.33 15.14
CA ARG A 77 43.60 -8.65 16.53
C ARG A 77 42.37 -8.85 17.42
N ASN A 78 41.29 -8.15 17.11
CA ASN A 78 40.02 -8.32 17.80
C ASN A 78 39.16 -9.47 17.22
N GLY A 79 39.71 -10.30 16.33
CA GLY A 79 39.02 -11.46 15.75
C GLY A 79 37.96 -11.12 14.72
N ILE A 80 37.99 -9.91 14.15
CA ILE A 80 37.03 -9.47 13.14
C ILE A 80 37.57 -9.87 11.76
N THR A 81 36.86 -10.78 11.08
CA THR A 81 37.27 -11.34 9.81
C THR A 81 36.42 -10.90 8.63
N ASN A 82 35.17 -10.41 8.90
CA ASN A 82 34.29 -9.93 7.86
C ASN A 82 33.51 -8.67 8.31
N VAL A 83 32.85 -8.02 7.36
CA VAL A 83 32.11 -6.77 7.56
C VAL A 83 30.92 -6.96 8.51
N ARG A 84 30.29 -8.14 8.52
CA ARG A 84 29.16 -8.43 9.42
C ARG A 84 29.59 -8.45 10.88
N GLN A 85 30.74 -9.06 11.18
CA GLN A 85 31.30 -9.06 12.53
C GLN A 85 31.69 -7.65 12.97
N LEU A 86 32.28 -6.86 12.07
CA LEU A 86 32.58 -5.45 12.31
C LEU A 86 31.33 -4.67 12.66
N GLN A 87 30.27 -4.79 11.86
CA GLN A 87 29.00 -4.13 12.11
C GLN A 87 28.41 -4.48 13.49
N LYS A 88 28.40 -5.78 13.84
CA LYS A 88 27.90 -6.25 15.13
C LYS A 88 28.72 -5.68 16.28
N ARG A 89 30.05 -5.68 16.18
CA ARG A 89 30.94 -5.21 17.26
C ARG A 89 30.82 -3.71 17.52
N ILE A 90 30.80 -2.92 16.46
CA ILE A 90 30.73 -1.46 16.57
C ILE A 90 29.34 -0.97 17.09
N SER A 91 28.31 -1.79 16.93
CA SER A 91 26.97 -1.52 17.49
C SER A 91 26.83 -1.86 18.97
N THR A 92 27.87 -2.45 19.58
CA THR A 92 27.86 -2.78 21.01
C THR A 92 28.49 -1.66 21.85
N ALA A 93 27.97 -1.44 23.04
CA ALA A 93 28.43 -0.39 23.96
C ALA A 93 29.93 -0.52 24.38
N ARG A 94 30.56 -1.67 24.16
CA ARG A 94 31.96 -1.92 24.49
C ARG A 94 32.95 -1.47 23.41
N GLY A 95 32.48 -1.14 22.19
CA GLY A 95 33.35 -0.77 21.10
C GLY A 95 34.34 -1.87 20.69
N ILE A 96 35.45 -1.47 20.06
CA ILE A 96 36.53 -2.36 19.63
C ILE A 96 37.82 -1.91 20.31
N ASP A 97 38.50 -2.80 21.01
CA ASP A 97 39.73 -2.47 21.75
C ASP A 97 40.82 -1.91 20.83
N GLY A 98 41.39 -0.75 21.20
CA GLY A 98 42.40 -0.04 20.39
C GLY A 98 41.86 0.82 19.26
N ILE A 99 40.54 0.99 19.17
CA ILE A 99 39.86 1.94 18.26
C ILE A 99 39.30 3.09 19.09
N GLY A 100 39.80 4.31 18.81
CA GLY A 100 39.25 5.54 19.43
C GLY A 100 38.12 6.12 18.61
N GLU A 101 37.37 7.05 19.20
CA GLU A 101 36.15 7.70 18.65
C GLU A 101 36.29 8.18 17.20
N ARG A 102 37.45 8.76 16.84
CA ARG A 102 37.70 9.25 15.46
C ARG A 102 37.69 8.08 14.45
N THR A 103 38.34 6.97 14.77
CA THR A 103 38.39 5.79 13.89
C THR A 103 37.04 5.09 13.89
N GLU A 104 36.34 5.04 14.99
CA GLU A 104 34.99 4.52 15.10
C GLU A 104 34.02 5.29 14.21
N SER A 105 34.07 6.61 14.23
CA SER A 105 33.28 7.47 13.32
C SER A 105 33.58 7.18 11.83
N VAL A 106 34.86 6.99 11.46
CA VAL A 106 35.23 6.59 10.10
C VAL A 106 34.64 5.24 9.72
N ILE A 107 34.69 4.24 10.61
CA ILE A 107 34.11 2.93 10.38
C ILE A 107 32.59 3.01 10.19
N HIS A 108 31.89 3.76 11.05
CA HIS A 108 30.44 3.96 10.90
C HIS A 108 30.09 4.58 9.56
N HIS A 109 30.80 5.62 9.15
CA HIS A 109 30.59 6.25 7.85
C HIS A 109 30.87 5.30 6.69
N SER A 110 31.97 4.54 6.75
CA SER A 110 32.33 3.55 5.73
C SER A 110 31.32 2.43 5.62
N LEU A 111 30.81 1.90 6.74
CA LEU A 111 29.75 0.88 6.74
C LEU A 111 28.45 1.40 6.14
N SER A 112 28.08 2.66 6.46
CA SER A 112 26.91 3.30 5.87
C SER A 112 27.04 3.50 4.37
N ASN A 113 28.21 3.97 3.89
CA ASN A 113 28.49 4.12 2.47
C ASN A 113 28.45 2.79 1.75
N TYR A 114 29.11 1.76 2.29
CA TYR A 114 29.11 0.42 1.70
C TYR A 114 27.70 -0.17 1.62
N LYS A 115 26.89 -0.03 2.69
CA LYS A 115 25.49 -0.42 2.67
C LYS A 115 24.70 0.28 1.57
N ASN A 116 24.90 1.58 1.40
CA ASN A 116 24.22 2.37 0.39
C ASN A 116 24.64 2.02 -1.04
N GLU A 117 25.91 1.75 -1.26
CA GLU A 117 26.44 1.29 -2.56
C GLU A 117 25.87 -0.09 -2.92
N LEU A 118 25.87 -1.03 -1.98
CA LEU A 118 25.21 -2.32 -2.17
C LEU A 118 23.72 -2.14 -2.48
N ALA A 119 23.00 -1.35 -1.71
CA ALA A 119 21.57 -1.13 -1.92
C ALA A 119 21.24 -0.54 -3.30
N LYS A 120 22.14 0.28 -3.86
CA LYS A 120 22.01 0.85 -5.21
C LYS A 120 22.35 -0.15 -6.31
N SER A 121 23.34 -1.02 -6.08
CA SER A 121 23.80 -2.02 -7.05
C SER A 121 22.97 -3.31 -7.05
N LEU A 122 22.15 -3.53 -5.99
CA LEU A 122 21.35 -4.74 -5.86
C LEU A 122 20.25 -4.78 -6.92
N SER A 123 20.41 -5.66 -7.89
CA SER A 123 19.30 -6.22 -8.65
C SER A 123 18.82 -7.49 -7.93
N ILE A 124 17.55 -7.54 -7.56
CA ILE A 124 16.97 -8.75 -6.98
C ILE A 124 16.96 -9.81 -8.08
N ARG A 125 17.81 -10.84 -7.94
CA ARG A 125 17.80 -12.02 -8.80
C ARG A 125 17.07 -13.12 -8.06
N PHE A 126 16.02 -13.63 -8.68
CA PHE A 126 15.28 -14.77 -8.16
C PHE A 126 16.03 -16.06 -8.53
N ASP A 127 16.50 -16.77 -7.53
CA ASP A 127 17.04 -18.12 -7.70
C ASP A 127 15.89 -19.11 -7.42
N VAL A 128 15.32 -19.64 -8.49
CA VAL A 128 14.17 -20.57 -8.42
C VAL A 128 14.57 -21.90 -7.77
N GLU A 129 15.85 -22.29 -7.86
CA GLU A 129 16.33 -23.55 -7.29
C GLU A 129 16.50 -23.48 -5.77
N ARG A 130 16.80 -22.29 -5.24
CA ARG A 130 17.13 -22.08 -3.82
C ARG A 130 15.91 -22.12 -2.90
N LYS A 131 14.70 -22.04 -3.44
CA LYS A 131 13.40 -22.04 -2.70
C LYS A 131 13.43 -21.17 -1.42
N ASP A 132 14.02 -19.99 -1.54
CA ASP A 132 14.08 -19.05 -0.42
C ASP A 132 12.67 -18.55 -0.07
N PRO A 133 12.20 -18.72 1.19
CA PRO A 133 10.87 -18.30 1.59
C PRO A 133 10.61 -16.81 1.35
N SER A 134 11.63 -15.95 1.48
CA SER A 134 11.52 -14.51 1.24
C SER A 134 11.27 -14.20 -0.24
N HIS A 135 11.96 -14.91 -1.14
CA HIS A 135 11.79 -14.79 -2.59
C HIS A 135 10.44 -15.36 -3.05
N THR A 136 10.03 -16.50 -2.53
CA THR A 136 8.70 -17.09 -2.81
C THR A 136 7.60 -16.12 -2.41
N LYS A 137 7.66 -15.57 -1.21
CA LYS A 137 6.68 -14.57 -0.71
C LYS A 137 6.66 -13.31 -1.57
N LEU A 138 7.82 -12.85 -2.07
CA LEU A 138 7.89 -11.71 -2.95
C LEU A 138 7.22 -12.00 -4.30
N LEU A 139 7.47 -13.17 -4.91
CA LEU A 139 6.83 -13.59 -6.17
C LEU A 139 5.30 -13.69 -6.01
N GLN A 140 4.82 -14.28 -4.91
CA GLN A 140 3.39 -14.33 -4.57
C GLN A 140 2.76 -12.95 -4.46
N SER A 141 3.53 -11.96 -3.98
CA SER A 141 3.05 -10.59 -3.82
C SER A 141 3.05 -9.80 -5.14
N VAL A 142 3.93 -10.14 -6.10
CA VAL A 142 4.06 -9.43 -7.38
C VAL A 142 3.04 -9.90 -8.41
N TYR A 143 2.78 -11.21 -8.48
CA TYR A 143 1.97 -11.83 -9.54
C TYR A 143 0.58 -11.20 -9.74
N PRO A 144 -0.23 -10.93 -8.70
CA PRO A 144 -1.56 -10.37 -8.88
C PRO A 144 -1.60 -8.86 -9.06
N ILE A 145 -0.47 -8.15 -8.86
CA ILE A 145 -0.48 -6.70 -8.63
C ILE A 145 -0.95 -5.89 -9.86
N ASP A 146 -0.62 -6.32 -11.07
CA ASP A 146 -1.03 -5.62 -12.30
C ASP A 146 -2.54 -5.73 -12.55
N LYS A 147 -3.12 -6.91 -12.28
CA LYS A 147 -4.57 -7.14 -12.40
C LYS A 147 -5.34 -6.38 -11.30
N GLU A 148 -4.87 -6.44 -10.08
CA GLU A 148 -5.46 -5.71 -8.96
C GLU A 148 -5.35 -4.18 -9.12
N LYS A 149 -4.33 -3.69 -9.82
CA LYS A 149 -4.19 -2.27 -10.15
C LYS A 149 -5.36 -1.78 -11.00
N GLY A 150 -5.75 -2.51 -12.04
CA GLY A 150 -6.91 -2.16 -12.88
C GLY A 150 -8.20 -2.06 -12.05
N ILE A 151 -8.45 -3.04 -11.18
CA ILE A 151 -9.60 -3.03 -10.26
C ILE A 151 -9.58 -1.78 -9.35
N SER A 152 -8.41 -1.45 -8.79
CA SER A 152 -8.24 -0.28 -7.93
C SER A 152 -8.47 1.04 -8.66
N GLU A 153 -8.01 1.18 -9.91
CA GLU A 153 -8.20 2.37 -10.73
C GLU A 153 -9.69 2.59 -11.09
N GLU A 154 -10.41 1.52 -11.42
CA GLU A 154 -11.86 1.61 -11.65
C GLU A 154 -12.61 1.95 -10.36
N ALA A 155 -12.29 1.31 -9.26
CA ALA A 155 -12.87 1.61 -7.95
C ALA A 155 -12.59 3.06 -7.51
N PHE A 156 -11.39 3.58 -7.81
CA PHE A 156 -11.04 4.98 -7.60
C PHE A 156 -11.93 5.94 -8.39
N SER A 157 -12.20 5.63 -9.65
CA SER A 157 -13.06 6.44 -10.49
C SER A 157 -14.49 6.52 -9.94
N ILE A 158 -15.03 5.40 -9.42
CA ILE A 158 -16.34 5.36 -8.76
C ILE A 158 -16.34 6.24 -7.50
N SER A 159 -15.31 6.09 -6.66
CA SER A 159 -15.17 6.87 -5.42
C SER A 159 -15.01 8.36 -5.69
N GLN A 160 -14.23 8.74 -6.69
CA GLN A 160 -14.08 10.14 -7.10
C GLN A 160 -15.42 10.73 -7.59
N TYR A 161 -16.16 10.00 -8.43
CA TYR A 161 -17.45 10.46 -8.92
C TYR A 161 -18.45 10.62 -7.77
N PHE A 162 -18.46 9.70 -6.82
CA PHE A 162 -19.30 9.82 -5.63
C PHE A 162 -18.96 11.08 -4.83
N ASN A 163 -17.70 11.25 -4.45
CA ASN A 163 -17.26 12.39 -3.62
C ASN A 163 -17.39 13.74 -4.34
N GLY A 164 -17.08 13.79 -5.64
CA GLY A 164 -17.11 15.02 -6.42
C GLY A 164 -18.52 15.43 -6.86
N TYR A 165 -19.47 14.50 -6.88
CA TYR A 165 -20.77 14.80 -7.47
C TYR A 165 -21.96 14.27 -6.69
N ILE A 166 -21.96 13.03 -6.21
CA ILE A 166 -23.14 12.38 -5.60
C ILE A 166 -23.34 12.79 -4.15
N ASP A 167 -22.29 12.98 -3.36
CA ASP A 167 -22.39 13.32 -1.94
C ASP A 167 -23.16 14.63 -1.71
N ASP A 168 -22.91 15.66 -2.54
CA ASP A 168 -23.68 16.92 -2.48
C ASP A 168 -25.15 16.70 -2.83
N LYS A 169 -25.48 15.81 -3.77
CA LYS A 169 -26.88 15.49 -4.10
C LYS A 169 -27.57 14.77 -2.95
N ILE A 170 -26.85 13.89 -2.27
CA ILE A 170 -27.34 13.21 -1.06
C ILE A 170 -27.67 14.23 0.04
N ARG A 171 -26.84 15.24 0.24
CA ARG A 171 -27.09 16.30 1.24
C ARG A 171 -28.39 17.07 0.95
N VAL A 172 -28.70 17.29 -0.33
CA VAL A 172 -29.93 17.98 -0.76
C VAL A 172 -31.18 17.12 -0.53
N VAL A 173 -31.10 15.81 -0.80
CA VAL A 173 -32.25 14.89 -0.73
C VAL A 173 -32.38 14.15 0.60
N ASN A 174 -31.39 14.27 1.51
CA ASN A 174 -31.37 13.53 2.75
C ASN A 174 -32.63 13.88 3.60
N PRO A 175 -33.52 12.92 3.83
CA PRO A 175 -34.78 13.20 4.50
C PRO A 175 -34.55 13.47 5.98
N LYS A 176 -35.00 14.63 6.44
CA LYS A 176 -35.08 14.95 7.87
C LYS A 176 -36.33 14.33 8.47
N TRP A 177 -36.37 14.22 9.80
CA TRP A 177 -37.56 13.77 10.54
C TRP A 177 -38.86 14.54 10.17
N SER A 178 -38.76 15.86 9.90
CA SER A 178 -39.85 16.74 9.47
C SER A 178 -40.29 16.58 8.00
N TRP A 179 -39.69 15.66 7.24
CA TRP A 179 -39.88 15.45 5.80
C TRP A 179 -41.35 15.44 5.34
N PRO A 180 -42.32 14.73 6.00
CA PRO A 180 -43.67 14.66 5.52
C PRO A 180 -44.35 16.02 5.47
N LEU A 181 -44.07 16.88 6.47
CA LEU A 181 -44.63 18.23 6.55
C LEU A 181 -43.89 19.21 5.64
N GLU A 182 -42.56 19.16 5.63
CA GLU A 182 -41.73 20.03 4.79
C GLU A 182 -42.03 19.88 3.30
N TRP A 183 -42.38 18.68 2.84
CA TRP A 183 -42.72 18.46 1.43
C TRP A 183 -43.94 19.29 0.99
N PHE A 184 -44.96 19.42 1.79
CA PHE A 184 -46.17 20.19 1.43
C PHE A 184 -45.87 21.67 1.30
N PHE A 185 -44.96 22.18 2.10
CA PHE A 185 -44.59 23.60 2.11
C PHE A 185 -43.46 23.97 1.15
N LYS A 186 -42.84 23.01 0.48
CA LYS A 186 -41.81 23.29 -0.54
C LYS A 186 -42.42 23.90 -1.80
N SER A 187 -41.76 24.94 -2.33
CA SER A 187 -42.10 25.50 -3.65
C SER A 187 -41.92 24.46 -4.77
N ALA A 188 -42.56 24.68 -5.91
CA ALA A 188 -42.44 23.83 -7.09
C ALA A 188 -40.94 23.64 -7.52
N ASP A 189 -40.17 24.73 -7.48
CA ASP A 189 -38.73 24.69 -7.84
C ASP A 189 -37.91 23.81 -6.88
N LYS A 190 -38.15 23.90 -5.57
CA LYS A 190 -37.49 23.05 -4.58
C LYS A 190 -37.87 21.57 -4.74
N LYS A 191 -39.10 21.27 -5.13
CA LYS A 191 -39.53 19.90 -5.46
C LYS A 191 -38.88 19.37 -6.71
N ALA A 192 -38.73 20.22 -7.75
CA ALA A 192 -38.03 19.86 -8.99
C ALA A 192 -36.55 19.58 -8.71
N VAL A 193 -35.86 20.46 -7.99
CA VAL A 193 -34.44 20.26 -7.60
C VAL A 193 -34.28 18.97 -6.79
N PHE A 194 -35.16 18.66 -5.88
CA PHE A 194 -35.14 17.41 -5.13
C PHE A 194 -35.29 16.19 -6.05
N ALA A 195 -36.29 16.22 -6.96
CA ALA A 195 -36.55 15.11 -7.89
C ALA A 195 -35.33 14.85 -8.79
N ILE A 196 -34.73 15.89 -9.37
CA ILE A 196 -33.54 15.79 -10.21
C ILE A 196 -32.36 15.17 -9.42
N ASN A 197 -32.12 15.63 -8.20
CA ASN A 197 -31.02 15.08 -7.40
C ASN A 197 -31.25 13.62 -6.99
N LEU A 198 -32.52 13.24 -6.71
CA LEU A 198 -32.85 11.84 -6.43
C LEU A 198 -32.64 10.95 -7.66
N GLU A 199 -33.04 11.43 -8.83
CA GLU A 199 -32.83 10.73 -10.11
C GLU A 199 -31.33 10.51 -10.40
N LEU A 200 -30.50 11.51 -10.13
CA LEU A 200 -29.04 11.39 -10.28
C LEU A 200 -28.45 10.34 -9.34
N ILE A 201 -28.93 10.26 -8.08
CA ILE A 201 -28.50 9.21 -7.15
C ILE A 201 -28.95 7.83 -7.61
N GLN A 202 -30.19 7.71 -8.15
CA GLN A 202 -30.71 6.45 -8.68
C GLN A 202 -29.92 6.00 -9.92
N SER A 203 -29.58 6.92 -10.81
CA SER A 203 -28.76 6.67 -12.00
C SER A 203 -27.35 6.22 -11.61
N PHE A 204 -26.74 6.83 -10.60
CA PHE A 204 -25.48 6.37 -10.02
C PHE A 204 -25.58 4.92 -9.50
N ASN A 205 -26.63 4.63 -8.72
CA ASN A 205 -26.87 3.30 -8.18
C ASN A 205 -27.03 2.25 -9.30
N GLN A 206 -27.80 2.57 -10.34
CA GLN A 206 -28.02 1.68 -11.46
C GLN A 206 -26.73 1.41 -12.24
N LYS A 207 -25.91 2.43 -12.46
CA LYS A 207 -24.68 2.31 -13.23
C LYS A 207 -23.59 1.53 -12.48
N TYR A 208 -23.41 1.82 -11.19
CA TYR A 208 -22.21 1.37 -10.48
C TYR A 208 -22.41 0.15 -9.55
N GLU A 209 -23.65 -0.26 -9.26
CA GLU A 209 -23.89 -1.44 -8.43
C GLU A 209 -23.33 -2.73 -9.04
N GLU A 210 -23.65 -3.00 -10.30
CA GLU A 210 -23.17 -4.22 -10.98
C GLU A 210 -21.66 -4.13 -11.25
N GLN A 211 -21.15 -2.94 -11.56
CA GLN A 211 -19.73 -2.73 -11.77
C GLN A 211 -18.92 -3.02 -10.49
N THR A 212 -19.33 -2.52 -9.33
CA THR A 212 -18.64 -2.80 -8.06
C THR A 212 -18.72 -4.28 -7.67
N LYS A 213 -19.85 -4.94 -7.90
CA LYS A 213 -19.96 -6.39 -7.70
C LYS A 213 -19.02 -7.18 -8.60
N GLN A 214 -18.91 -6.77 -9.86
CA GLN A 214 -18.02 -7.40 -10.83
C GLN A 214 -16.56 -7.23 -10.40
N LEU A 215 -16.12 -6.03 -10.02
CA LEU A 215 -14.77 -5.77 -9.52
C LEU A 215 -14.43 -6.63 -8.28
N ARG A 216 -15.41 -6.80 -7.38
CA ARG A 216 -15.24 -7.66 -6.20
C ARG A 216 -15.06 -9.12 -6.58
N LYS A 217 -15.84 -9.60 -7.54
CA LYS A 217 -15.73 -10.96 -8.07
C LYS A 217 -14.37 -11.19 -8.72
N GLU A 218 -13.93 -10.28 -9.58
CA GLU A 218 -12.62 -10.34 -10.23
C GLU A 218 -11.47 -10.36 -9.21
N LEU A 219 -11.56 -9.53 -8.15
CA LEU A 219 -10.59 -9.55 -7.08
C LEU A 219 -10.55 -10.93 -6.37
N SER A 220 -11.71 -11.53 -6.09
CA SER A 220 -11.79 -12.84 -5.45
C SER A 220 -11.22 -13.96 -6.32
N GLU A 221 -11.42 -13.88 -7.63
CA GLU A 221 -10.85 -14.82 -8.60
C GLU A 221 -9.32 -14.70 -8.65
N ILE A 222 -8.77 -13.48 -8.68
CA ILE A 222 -7.31 -13.27 -8.63
C ILE A 222 -6.70 -13.83 -7.33
N GLN A 223 -7.40 -13.68 -6.21
CA GLN A 223 -6.93 -14.20 -4.92
C GLN A 223 -6.91 -15.72 -4.87
N SER A 224 -7.94 -16.40 -5.38
CA SER A 224 -8.00 -17.86 -5.43
C SER A 224 -6.90 -18.45 -6.31
N PHE A 225 -6.59 -17.85 -7.47
CA PHE A 225 -5.49 -18.30 -8.32
C PHE A 225 -4.12 -18.16 -7.66
N SER A 226 -3.91 -17.12 -6.84
CA SER A 226 -2.61 -16.91 -6.17
C SER A 226 -2.33 -17.92 -5.06
N GLU A 227 -3.33 -18.61 -4.56
CA GLU A 227 -3.18 -19.62 -3.50
C GLU A 227 -2.95 -21.04 -4.06
N GLU A 228 -3.43 -21.34 -5.28
CA GLU A 228 -3.36 -22.68 -5.87
C GLU A 228 -2.13 -22.95 -6.76
N GLU A 229 -1.49 -21.92 -7.31
CA GLU A 229 -0.42 -22.08 -8.33
C GLU A 229 1.02 -21.90 -7.80
N ILE A 230 1.24 -21.71 -6.50
CA ILE A 230 2.56 -21.47 -5.89
C ILE A 230 2.80 -22.41 -4.71
#